data_e86d36bcceb48b91f81cc82d7b5bbfec
#
_entry.id   e86d36bcceb48b91f81cc82d7b5bbfec
#
_cell.length_a   1.000
_cell.length_b   1.000
_cell.length_c   1.000
_cell.angle_alpha   90.00
_cell.angle_beta   90.00
_cell.angle_gamma   90.00
#
_symmetry.space_group_name_H-M   'P 1'
#
loop_
_entity.id
_entity.type
_entity.pdbx_description
1 polymer ?
#
loop_
_entity_poly.entity_id
_entity_poly.type
_entity_poly.pdbx_seq_one_letter_code
_entity_poly.pdbx_strand_id
1 'polypeptide(L)'
;MGFIEIFIQIMPYLAVSFILGYIAKRQQKRAKEREEEQKKGIIRKHYTVKTERIFVALFVVGTMFFACCTVMSFIVKEDLFVFCVFGAFFLVGVSGMVNMIMWKLEVNGDEITWRSTFGRKRIFHFEDITKCEMKGNSIRVYVDGKKLFTIDSGIDDSEFMEDIERRKIPVRSYWGKSSSKKRKRWLNPK
;
A
#
# COMPACT_ATOMS: atom_id res chain seq x y z
N MET A 1 18.07 1.39 -37.48
CA MET A 1 17.57 1.84 -36.17
C MET A 1 18.35 3.07 -35.78
N GLY A 2 17.69 4.20 -35.67
CA GLY A 2 18.35 5.46 -35.30
C GLY A 2 18.59 5.49 -33.79
N PHE A 3 19.62 6.26 -33.37
CA PHE A 3 19.96 6.47 -31.95
C PHE A 3 18.76 6.92 -31.11
N ILE A 4 17.84 7.67 -31.70
CA ILE A 4 16.60 8.17 -31.08
C ILE A 4 15.63 7.02 -30.76
N GLU A 5 15.48 6.03 -31.62
CA GLU A 5 14.60 4.88 -31.39
C GLU A 5 15.09 4.03 -30.22
N ILE A 6 16.41 3.78 -30.15
CA ILE A 6 17.02 3.04 -29.04
C ILE A 6 16.85 3.81 -27.73
N PHE A 7 17.01 5.15 -27.76
CA PHE A 7 16.86 5.99 -26.58
C PHE A 7 15.42 5.98 -26.05
N ILE A 8 14.41 6.07 -26.94
CA ILE A 8 13.00 6.00 -26.58
C ILE A 8 12.64 4.63 -25.94
N GLN A 9 13.25 3.55 -26.44
CA GLN A 9 13.01 2.21 -25.88
C GLN A 9 13.67 2.00 -24.52
N ILE A 10 14.82 2.57 -24.27
CA ILE A 10 15.60 2.35 -23.03
C ILE A 10 15.13 3.29 -21.89
N MET A 11 14.68 4.50 -22.21
CA MET A 11 14.27 5.51 -21.21
C MET A 11 13.26 5.01 -20.19
N PRO A 12 12.15 4.30 -20.54
CA PRO A 12 11.21 3.81 -19.57
C PRO A 12 11.83 2.79 -18.59
N TYR A 13 12.75 1.94 -19.06
CA TYR A 13 13.42 0.97 -18.18
C TYR A 13 14.38 1.66 -17.18
N LEU A 14 15.10 2.69 -17.64
CA LEU A 14 15.95 3.48 -16.77
C LEU A 14 15.12 4.24 -15.73
N ALA A 15 14.01 4.84 -16.12
CA ALA A 15 13.12 5.55 -15.21
C ALA A 15 12.54 4.59 -14.14
N VAL A 16 12.07 3.41 -14.54
CA VAL A 16 11.56 2.40 -13.61
C VAL A 16 12.66 1.93 -12.65
N SER A 17 13.87 1.65 -13.16
CA SER A 17 15.01 1.21 -12.34
C SER A 17 15.42 2.27 -11.33
N PHE A 18 15.46 3.55 -11.73
CA PHE A 18 15.78 4.67 -10.85
C PHE A 18 14.72 4.84 -9.74
N ILE A 19 13.43 4.73 -10.10
CA ILE A 19 12.31 4.80 -9.15
C ILE A 19 12.40 3.66 -8.14
N LEU A 20 12.63 2.42 -8.61
CA LEU A 20 12.77 1.26 -7.73
C LEU A 20 13.97 1.38 -6.78
N GLY A 21 15.11 1.86 -7.30
CA GLY A 21 16.30 2.13 -6.49
C GLY A 21 16.06 3.20 -5.41
N TYR A 22 15.37 4.27 -5.76
CA TYR A 22 14.97 5.32 -4.82
C TYR A 22 14.03 4.80 -3.74
N ILE A 23 13.03 3.98 -4.11
CA ILE A 23 12.10 3.34 -3.16
C ILE A 23 12.86 2.45 -2.19
N ALA A 24 13.73 1.57 -2.71
CA ALA A 24 14.52 0.66 -1.89
C ALA A 24 15.40 1.40 -0.87
N LYS A 25 16.10 2.45 -1.31
CA LYS A 25 16.94 3.30 -0.45
C LYS A 25 16.13 3.99 0.65
N ARG A 26 14.95 4.49 0.30
CA ARG A 26 14.06 5.14 1.26
C ARG A 26 13.49 4.17 2.30
N GLN A 27 13.12 2.96 1.87
CA GLN A 27 12.66 1.90 2.79
C GLN A 27 13.78 1.47 3.75
N GLN A 28 15.02 1.31 3.27
CA GLN A 28 16.17 1.02 4.12
C GLN A 28 16.43 2.11 5.16
N LYS A 29 16.33 3.38 4.76
CA LYS A 29 16.50 4.49 5.72
C LYS A 29 15.44 4.46 6.82
N ARG A 30 14.18 4.27 6.45
CA ARG A 30 13.09 4.16 7.42
C ARG A 30 13.23 2.94 8.35
N ALA A 31 13.66 1.80 7.81
CA ALA A 31 13.91 0.61 8.61
C ALA A 31 14.98 0.84 9.68
N LYS A 32 16.08 1.52 9.31
CA LYS A 32 17.14 1.88 10.28
C LYS A 32 16.66 2.87 11.35
N GLU A 33 15.93 3.91 10.94
CA GLU A 33 15.35 4.88 11.88
C GLU A 33 14.43 4.19 12.90
N ARG A 34 13.62 3.22 12.48
CA ARG A 34 12.76 2.42 13.35
C ARG A 34 13.55 1.52 14.30
N GLU A 35 14.58 0.83 13.80
CA GLU A 35 15.45 0.02 14.66
C GLU A 35 16.11 0.87 15.76
N GLU A 36 16.50 2.10 15.45
CA GLU A 36 17.06 3.03 16.43
C GLU A 36 16.01 3.51 17.45
N GLU A 37 14.78 3.80 17.00
CA GLU A 37 13.67 4.18 17.87
C GLU A 37 13.27 3.03 18.80
N GLN A 38 13.19 1.80 18.28
CA GLN A 38 12.93 0.60 19.09
C GLN A 38 14.01 0.36 20.15
N LYS A 39 15.29 0.54 19.79
CA LYS A 39 16.40 0.45 20.75
C LYS A 39 16.32 1.50 21.86
N LYS A 40 15.75 2.65 21.56
CA LYS A 40 15.53 3.74 22.53
C LYS A 40 14.24 3.59 23.34
N GLY A 41 13.43 2.53 23.07
CA GLY A 41 12.15 2.31 23.75
C GLY A 41 11.10 3.38 23.47
N ILE A 42 11.23 4.14 22.37
CA ILE A 42 10.30 5.20 22.00
C ILE A 42 9.05 4.56 21.39
N ILE A 43 7.96 4.59 22.14
CA ILE A 43 6.65 4.13 21.68
C ILE A 43 5.91 5.33 21.08
N ARG A 44 5.64 5.27 19.78
CA ARG A 44 4.82 6.30 19.13
C ARG A 44 3.36 6.10 19.52
N LYS A 45 2.82 7.03 20.29
CA LYS A 45 1.39 7.04 20.67
C LYS A 45 0.48 7.55 19.55
N HIS A 46 1.05 8.16 18.53
CA HIS A 46 0.29 8.78 17.45
C HIS A 46 0.97 8.54 16.09
N TYR A 47 0.30 7.79 15.23
CA TYR A 47 0.79 7.51 13.88
C TYR A 47 -0.35 7.33 12.88
N THR A 48 -0.01 7.40 11.60
CA THR A 48 -0.96 7.26 10.52
C THR A 48 -0.49 6.20 9.52
N VAL A 49 -1.30 5.17 9.34
CA VAL A 49 -1.12 4.14 8.32
C VAL A 49 -1.85 4.59 7.06
N LYS A 50 -1.11 4.79 5.99
CA LYS A 50 -1.62 5.22 4.67
C LYS A 50 -0.74 4.68 3.56
N THR A 51 -1.27 4.68 2.34
CA THR A 51 -0.50 4.32 1.14
C THR A 51 0.71 5.25 0.99
N GLU A 52 1.86 4.69 0.67
CA GLU A 52 3.06 5.48 0.44
C GLU A 52 2.87 6.44 -0.74
N ARG A 53 3.32 7.70 -0.57
CA ARG A 53 3.17 8.77 -1.57
C ARG A 53 3.72 8.39 -2.95
N ILE A 54 4.73 7.51 -2.98
CA ILE A 54 5.36 7.09 -4.22
C ILE A 54 4.44 6.19 -5.06
N PHE A 55 3.67 5.29 -4.42
CA PHE A 55 2.66 4.49 -5.12
C PHE A 55 1.53 5.38 -5.66
N VAL A 56 1.11 6.40 -4.88
CA VAL A 56 0.13 7.38 -5.34
C VAL A 56 0.67 8.13 -6.56
N ALA A 57 1.93 8.60 -6.53
CA ALA A 57 2.55 9.29 -7.65
C ALA A 57 2.64 8.42 -8.91
N LEU A 58 3.04 7.14 -8.76
CA LEU A 58 3.07 6.18 -9.87
C LEU A 58 1.69 5.98 -10.48
N PHE A 59 0.66 5.85 -9.63
CA PHE A 59 -0.73 5.70 -10.08
C PHE A 59 -1.22 6.95 -10.83
N VAL A 60 -0.87 8.15 -10.34
CA VAL A 60 -1.20 9.42 -11.03
C VAL A 60 -0.57 9.45 -12.41
N VAL A 61 0.75 9.17 -12.52
CA VAL A 61 1.45 9.16 -13.81
C VAL A 61 0.85 8.14 -14.77
N GLY A 62 0.60 6.90 -14.30
CA GLY A 62 -0.05 5.86 -15.11
C GLY A 62 -1.46 6.26 -15.58
N THR A 63 -2.25 6.85 -14.70
CA THR A 63 -3.60 7.33 -15.03
C THR A 63 -3.56 8.46 -16.07
N MET A 64 -2.63 9.41 -15.93
CA MET A 64 -2.43 10.48 -16.92
C MET A 64 -2.00 9.92 -18.28
N PHE A 65 -1.14 8.92 -18.31
CA PHE A 65 -0.74 8.25 -19.53
C PHE A 65 -1.95 7.64 -20.26
N PHE A 66 -2.79 6.86 -19.54
CA PHE A 66 -4.00 6.29 -20.14
C PHE A 66 -5.02 7.36 -20.56
N ALA A 67 -5.12 8.48 -19.84
CA ALA A 67 -5.94 9.61 -20.25
C ALA A 67 -5.46 10.19 -21.59
N CYS A 68 -4.15 10.40 -21.75
CA CYS A 68 -3.57 10.85 -23.01
C CYS A 68 -3.83 9.87 -24.16
N CYS A 69 -3.63 8.57 -23.91
CA CYS A 69 -3.92 7.53 -24.92
C CYS A 69 -5.40 7.52 -25.33
N THR A 70 -6.32 7.68 -24.38
CA THR A 70 -7.77 7.75 -24.65
C THR A 70 -8.11 8.96 -25.53
N VAL A 71 -7.55 10.13 -25.19
CA VAL A 71 -7.75 11.35 -25.99
C VAL A 71 -7.15 11.22 -27.40
N MET A 72 -5.94 10.65 -27.51
CA MET A 72 -5.30 10.44 -28.81
C MET A 72 -6.08 9.45 -29.68
N SER A 73 -6.58 8.36 -29.12
CA SER A 73 -7.42 7.40 -29.83
C SER A 73 -8.70 8.03 -30.38
N PHE A 74 -9.27 8.99 -29.64
CA PHE A 74 -10.43 9.76 -30.10
C PHE A 74 -10.10 10.71 -31.25
N ILE A 75 -8.96 11.43 -31.17
CA ILE A 75 -8.52 12.41 -32.19
C ILE A 75 -8.15 11.69 -33.50
N VAL A 76 -7.42 10.59 -33.42
CA VAL A 76 -6.94 9.81 -34.59
C VAL A 76 -8.08 8.97 -35.20
N LYS A 77 -9.26 8.93 -34.56
CA LYS A 77 -10.41 8.10 -34.97
C LYS A 77 -10.07 6.62 -35.09
N GLU A 78 -9.28 6.13 -34.11
CA GLU A 78 -8.99 4.70 -33.97
C GLU A 78 -10.26 3.88 -33.76
N ASP A 79 -10.14 2.55 -33.90
CA ASP A 79 -11.25 1.64 -33.67
C ASP A 79 -11.88 1.84 -32.28
N LEU A 80 -13.20 1.80 -32.22
CA LEU A 80 -13.98 1.91 -30.99
C LEU A 80 -13.45 0.96 -29.87
N PHE A 81 -12.95 -0.21 -30.25
CA PHE A 81 -12.37 -1.17 -29.32
C PHE A 81 -11.14 -0.59 -28.61
N VAL A 82 -10.22 0.05 -29.33
CA VAL A 82 -9.00 0.67 -28.77
C VAL A 82 -9.36 1.79 -27.81
N PHE A 83 -10.30 2.65 -28.19
CA PHE A 83 -10.83 3.71 -27.32
C PHE A 83 -11.44 3.15 -26.03
N CYS A 84 -12.27 2.10 -26.13
CA CYS A 84 -12.88 1.47 -24.96
C CYS A 84 -11.85 0.84 -24.02
N VAL A 85 -10.80 0.21 -24.56
CA VAL A 85 -9.73 -0.40 -23.76
C VAL A 85 -8.98 0.66 -22.97
N PHE A 86 -8.50 1.74 -23.61
CA PHE A 86 -7.79 2.80 -22.89
C PHE A 86 -8.70 3.55 -21.92
N GLY A 87 -9.95 3.79 -22.28
CA GLY A 87 -10.96 4.37 -21.39
C GLY A 87 -11.22 3.54 -20.15
N ALA A 88 -11.31 2.20 -20.30
CA ALA A 88 -11.46 1.29 -19.18
C ALA A 88 -10.23 1.36 -18.23
N PHE A 89 -9.00 1.30 -18.75
CA PHE A 89 -7.79 1.46 -17.94
C PHE A 89 -7.72 2.82 -17.25
N PHE A 90 -8.13 3.89 -17.90
CA PHE A 90 -8.23 5.21 -17.28
C PHE A 90 -9.20 5.21 -16.10
N LEU A 91 -10.41 4.64 -16.25
CA LEU A 91 -11.41 4.57 -15.17
C LEU A 91 -10.91 3.71 -14.00
N VAL A 92 -10.24 2.59 -14.28
CA VAL A 92 -9.61 1.76 -13.24
C VAL A 92 -8.52 2.55 -12.52
N GLY A 93 -7.69 3.30 -13.25
CA GLY A 93 -6.65 4.16 -12.69
C GLY A 93 -7.22 5.23 -11.76
N VAL A 94 -8.26 5.96 -12.19
CA VAL A 94 -8.96 6.97 -11.36
C VAL A 94 -9.54 6.33 -10.10
N SER A 95 -10.22 5.19 -10.23
CA SER A 95 -10.82 4.47 -9.10
C SER A 95 -9.75 4.02 -8.08
N GLY A 96 -8.63 3.47 -8.56
CA GLY A 96 -7.50 3.09 -7.72
C GLY A 96 -6.86 4.28 -7.00
N MET A 97 -6.68 5.41 -7.70
CA MET A 97 -6.14 6.65 -7.13
C MET A 97 -7.04 7.18 -6.01
N VAL A 98 -8.36 7.24 -6.23
CA VAL A 98 -9.33 7.66 -5.22
C VAL A 98 -9.24 6.75 -3.98
N ASN A 99 -9.17 5.43 -4.19
CA ASN A 99 -9.00 4.47 -3.09
C ASN A 99 -7.73 4.74 -2.28
N MET A 100 -6.58 4.94 -2.93
CA MET A 100 -5.30 5.19 -2.25
C MET A 100 -5.27 6.49 -1.47
N ILE A 101 -5.95 7.53 -1.95
CA ILE A 101 -5.98 8.85 -1.29
C ILE A 101 -6.99 8.87 -0.13
N MET A 102 -8.14 8.25 -0.32
CA MET A 102 -9.24 8.32 0.66
C MET A 102 -9.03 7.37 1.83
N TRP A 103 -8.41 6.21 1.59
CA TRP A 103 -8.17 5.22 2.62
C TRP A 103 -7.10 5.70 3.61
N LYS A 104 -7.43 5.69 4.90
CA LYS A 104 -6.53 6.15 5.97
C LYS A 104 -6.87 5.46 7.28
N LEU A 105 -5.84 5.10 8.03
CA LEU A 105 -5.95 4.61 9.40
C LEU A 105 -5.10 5.51 10.31
N GLU A 106 -5.73 6.17 11.26
CA GLU A 106 -5.07 7.02 12.26
C GLU A 106 -5.17 6.33 13.61
N VAL A 107 -4.05 6.19 14.28
CA VAL A 107 -3.96 5.66 15.64
C VAL A 107 -3.57 6.80 16.56
N ASN A 108 -4.33 6.97 17.63
CA ASN A 108 -4.10 7.98 18.66
C ASN A 108 -4.21 7.31 20.04
N GLY A 109 -3.09 6.80 20.55
CA GLY A 109 -3.06 6.01 21.77
C GLY A 109 -3.82 4.69 21.62
N ASP A 110 -4.97 4.58 22.26
CA ASP A 110 -5.84 3.40 22.21
C ASP A 110 -6.95 3.53 21.17
N GLU A 111 -7.22 4.73 20.72
CA GLU A 111 -8.26 5.02 19.74
C GLU A 111 -7.75 4.86 18.32
N ILE A 112 -8.51 4.16 17.50
CA ILE A 112 -8.25 3.95 16.08
C ILE A 112 -9.35 4.59 15.27
N THR A 113 -9.00 5.52 14.41
CA THR A 113 -9.88 6.12 13.43
C THR A 113 -9.59 5.53 12.06
N TRP A 114 -10.51 4.73 11.54
CA TRP A 114 -10.45 4.21 10.19
C TRP A 114 -11.34 4.99 9.24
N ARG A 115 -10.80 5.37 8.08
CA ARG A 115 -11.54 6.01 6.99
C ARG A 115 -11.54 5.10 5.77
N SER A 116 -12.73 4.73 5.33
CA SER A 116 -12.95 3.93 4.12
C SER A 116 -12.77 4.78 2.86
N THR A 117 -12.54 4.14 1.72
CA THR A 117 -12.54 4.72 0.37
C THR A 117 -13.75 5.58 0.07
N PHE A 118 -14.93 5.21 0.57
CA PHE A 118 -16.17 5.96 0.38
C PHE A 118 -16.42 7.03 1.46
N GLY A 119 -15.38 7.43 2.21
CA GLY A 119 -15.47 8.50 3.20
C GLY A 119 -16.14 8.11 4.51
N ARG A 120 -16.60 6.86 4.67
CA ARG A 120 -17.14 6.39 5.95
C ARG A 120 -16.05 6.37 7.00
N LYS A 121 -16.26 7.10 8.09
CA LYS A 121 -15.37 7.14 9.24
C LYS A 121 -15.92 6.21 10.32
N ARG A 122 -15.04 5.38 10.91
CA ARG A 122 -15.35 4.59 12.11
C ARG A 122 -14.25 4.80 13.13
N ILE A 123 -14.66 4.95 14.38
CA ILE A 123 -13.78 5.08 15.54
C ILE A 123 -14.01 3.84 16.39
N PHE A 124 -12.96 3.20 16.82
CA PHE A 124 -12.96 2.02 17.68
C PHE A 124 -11.65 1.94 18.45
N HIS A 125 -11.58 1.09 19.47
CA HIS A 125 -10.39 0.93 20.30
C HIS A 125 -9.68 -0.37 19.96
N PHE A 126 -8.41 -0.48 20.36
CA PHE A 126 -7.66 -1.74 20.19
C PHE A 126 -8.33 -2.92 20.90
N GLU A 127 -9.03 -2.67 22.01
CA GLU A 127 -9.77 -3.68 22.76
C GLU A 127 -10.94 -4.29 21.97
N ASP A 128 -11.51 -3.53 21.03
CA ASP A 128 -12.62 -3.99 20.18
C ASP A 128 -12.11 -4.95 19.08
N ILE A 129 -10.78 -5.00 18.85
CA ILE A 129 -10.20 -5.88 17.84
C ILE A 129 -10.20 -7.32 18.35
N THR A 130 -11.06 -8.14 17.78
CA THR A 130 -11.25 -9.53 18.18
C THR A 130 -10.10 -10.42 17.68
N LYS A 131 -9.61 -10.16 16.46
CA LYS A 131 -8.51 -10.90 15.82
C LYS A 131 -7.99 -10.16 14.60
N CYS A 132 -6.75 -10.48 14.23
CA CYS A 132 -6.17 -10.13 12.94
C CYS A 132 -5.87 -11.41 12.14
N GLU A 133 -6.15 -11.41 10.85
CA GLU A 133 -5.83 -12.52 9.95
C GLU A 133 -4.87 -12.04 8.86
N MET A 134 -3.71 -12.69 8.78
CA MET A 134 -2.73 -12.47 7.72
C MET A 134 -2.98 -13.45 6.59
N LYS A 135 -3.31 -12.95 5.40
CA LYS A 135 -3.47 -13.76 4.19
C LYS A 135 -2.55 -13.23 3.10
N GLY A 136 -1.48 -13.96 2.81
CA GLY A 136 -0.44 -13.48 1.91
C GLY A 136 0.22 -12.22 2.47
N ASN A 137 0.17 -11.12 1.74
CA ASN A 137 0.72 -9.83 2.13
C ASN A 137 -0.34 -8.84 2.67
N SER A 138 -1.56 -9.29 2.89
CA SER A 138 -2.64 -8.44 3.41
C SER A 138 -3.04 -8.85 4.83
N ILE A 139 -3.42 -7.86 5.64
CA ILE A 139 -3.90 -8.03 7.01
C ILE A 139 -5.38 -7.68 7.05
N ARG A 140 -6.18 -8.62 7.52
CA ARG A 140 -7.62 -8.42 7.75
C ARG A 140 -7.86 -8.17 9.23
N VAL A 141 -8.49 -7.06 9.54
CA VAL A 141 -8.83 -6.68 10.92
C VAL A 141 -10.30 -6.95 11.19
N TYR A 142 -10.57 -7.63 12.29
CA TYR A 142 -11.90 -7.98 12.74
C TYR A 142 -12.21 -7.24 14.04
N VAL A 143 -13.31 -6.50 14.04
CA VAL A 143 -13.85 -5.78 15.19
C VAL A 143 -15.21 -6.37 15.47
N ASP A 144 -15.52 -6.70 16.73
CA ASP A 144 -16.75 -7.38 17.15
C ASP A 144 -17.08 -8.65 16.34
N GLY A 145 -16.04 -9.40 15.98
CA GLY A 145 -16.16 -10.62 15.19
C GLY A 145 -16.47 -10.42 13.71
N LYS A 146 -16.65 -9.18 13.24
CA LYS A 146 -16.90 -8.85 11.82
C LYS A 146 -15.67 -8.25 11.18
N LYS A 147 -15.38 -8.64 9.93
CA LYS A 147 -14.30 -8.01 9.15
C LYS A 147 -14.63 -6.54 8.93
N LEU A 148 -13.80 -5.65 9.45
CA LEU A 148 -13.96 -4.21 9.29
C LEU A 148 -13.20 -3.68 8.07
N PHE A 149 -11.89 -3.98 7.95
CA PHE A 149 -11.06 -3.53 6.85
C PHE A 149 -9.92 -4.51 6.55
N THR A 150 -9.22 -4.22 5.45
CA THR A 150 -8.00 -4.93 5.06
C THR A 150 -6.90 -3.90 4.83
N ILE A 151 -5.72 -4.16 5.34
CA ILE A 151 -4.49 -3.43 5.03
C ILE A 151 -3.77 -4.23 3.96
N ASP A 152 -3.55 -3.64 2.79
CA ASP A 152 -2.91 -4.30 1.66
C ASP A 152 -1.40 -4.07 1.66
N SER A 153 -0.68 -4.87 0.87
CA SER A 153 0.78 -4.92 0.81
C SER A 153 1.50 -3.63 0.39
N GLY A 154 0.79 -2.65 -0.15
CA GLY A 154 1.33 -1.33 -0.51
C GLY A 154 1.29 -0.30 0.62
N ILE A 155 0.86 -0.70 1.81
CA ILE A 155 0.68 0.14 2.97
C ILE A 155 1.70 -0.27 4.02
N ASP A 156 2.35 0.71 4.64
CA ASP A 156 3.27 0.46 5.74
C ASP A 156 2.50 0.20 7.03
N ASP A 157 2.36 -1.07 7.35
CA ASP A 157 1.58 -1.60 8.47
C ASP A 157 2.42 -1.94 9.72
N SER A 158 3.74 -1.67 9.68
CA SER A 158 4.68 -2.15 10.70
C SER A 158 4.40 -1.59 12.10
N GLU A 159 4.07 -0.30 12.22
CA GLU A 159 3.73 0.32 13.52
C GLU A 159 2.42 -0.25 14.09
N PHE A 160 1.45 -0.49 13.21
CA PHE A 160 0.19 -1.09 13.60
C PHE A 160 0.36 -2.54 14.08
N MET A 161 1.19 -3.33 13.37
CA MET A 161 1.47 -4.71 13.76
C MET A 161 2.23 -4.80 15.09
N GLU A 162 3.16 -3.89 15.33
CA GLU A 162 3.87 -3.81 16.61
C GLU A 162 2.90 -3.54 17.77
N ASP A 163 1.92 -2.65 17.57
CA ASP A 163 0.88 -2.38 18.57
C ASP A 163 -0.02 -3.60 18.81
N ILE A 164 -0.40 -4.33 17.75
CA ILE A 164 -1.17 -5.57 17.84
C ILE A 164 -0.41 -6.64 18.65
N GLU A 165 0.89 -6.82 18.37
CA GLU A 165 1.73 -7.78 19.11
C GLU A 165 1.91 -7.39 20.58
N ARG A 166 2.21 -6.12 20.85
CA ARG A 166 2.38 -5.59 22.21
C ARG A 166 1.13 -5.77 23.06
N ARG A 167 -0.05 -5.60 22.47
CA ARG A 167 -1.35 -5.79 23.14
C ARG A 167 -1.81 -7.23 23.16
N LYS A 168 -1.02 -8.18 22.63
CA LYS A 168 -1.31 -9.62 22.57
C LYS A 168 -2.62 -9.94 21.86
N ILE A 169 -3.01 -9.13 20.87
CA ILE A 169 -4.21 -9.38 20.07
C ILE A 169 -3.98 -10.64 19.20
N PRO A 170 -4.93 -11.58 19.12
CA PRO A 170 -4.73 -12.84 18.40
C PRO A 170 -4.49 -12.60 16.90
N VAL A 171 -3.32 -13.01 16.40
CA VAL A 171 -2.97 -12.96 14.97
C VAL A 171 -2.97 -14.37 14.41
N ARG A 172 -3.87 -14.66 13.47
CA ARG A 172 -3.91 -15.92 12.71
C ARG A 172 -3.23 -15.73 11.36
N SER A 173 -2.20 -16.53 11.10
CA SER A 173 -1.49 -16.50 9.82
C SER A 173 -1.94 -17.67 8.94
N TYR A 174 -2.51 -17.37 7.79
CA TYR A 174 -2.84 -18.35 6.75
C TYR A 174 -1.77 -18.34 5.67
N TRP A 175 -0.66 -19.03 5.93
CA TRP A 175 0.42 -19.16 4.95
C TRP A 175 0.28 -20.47 4.19
N GLY A 176 0.29 -20.39 2.87
CA GLY A 176 0.66 -21.53 2.04
C GLY A 176 2.11 -21.94 2.37
N LYS A 177 2.41 -23.21 2.34
CA LYS A 177 3.66 -23.87 2.82
C LYS A 177 5.00 -23.29 2.31
N SER A 178 5.01 -22.29 1.43
CA SER A 178 6.20 -21.82 0.70
C SER A 178 6.99 -20.67 1.31
N SER A 179 6.48 -19.94 2.31
CA SER A 179 7.12 -18.70 2.80
C SER A 179 7.55 -18.71 4.27
N SER A 180 7.50 -19.87 4.94
CA SER A 180 7.69 -19.97 6.40
C SER A 180 9.10 -19.64 6.92
N LYS A 181 10.13 -19.57 6.05
CA LYS A 181 11.54 -19.40 6.49
C LYS A 181 11.92 -17.95 6.85
N LYS A 182 11.33 -16.94 6.21
CA LYS A 182 11.72 -15.53 6.43
C LYS A 182 11.02 -14.85 7.61
N ARG A 183 9.78 -15.23 7.94
CA ARG A 183 9.00 -14.59 9.03
C ARG A 183 9.10 -15.26 10.39
N LYS A 184 9.58 -16.50 10.51
CA LYS A 184 9.90 -17.10 11.84
C LYS A 184 10.94 -16.28 12.61
N ARG A 185 11.70 -15.41 11.92
CA ARG A 185 12.71 -14.54 12.54
C ARG A 185 12.09 -13.37 13.34
N TRP A 186 10.86 -12.97 13.02
CA TRP A 186 10.14 -11.89 13.69
C TRP A 186 9.26 -12.37 14.84
N LEU A 187 8.81 -13.63 14.78
CA LEU A 187 7.91 -14.22 15.78
C LEU A 187 8.62 -14.93 16.94
N ASN A 188 9.95 -15.02 16.92
CA ASN A 188 10.74 -15.63 18.00
C ASN A 188 12.06 -14.86 18.14
N PRO A 189 12.08 -13.70 18.79
CA PRO A 189 13.32 -13.10 19.27
C PRO A 189 13.83 -13.97 20.41
N LYS A 190 15.02 -14.59 20.22
CA LYS A 190 15.80 -15.16 21.31
C LYS A 190 16.36 -14.04 22.18
#